data_29cfe9d234d14391ba9f003e3d061a8d
#
_entry.id   29cfe9d234d14391ba9f003e3d061a8d
#
_cell.length_a   1.000
_cell.length_b   1.000
_cell.length_c   1.000
_cell.angle_alpha   90.00
_cell.angle_beta   90.00
_cell.angle_gamma   90.00
#
_symmetry.space_group_name_H-M   'P 1'
#
loop_
_entity.id
_entity.type
_entity.pdbx_description
1 polymer ?
#
loop_
_entity_poly.entity_id
_entity_poly.type
_entity_poly.pdbx_seq_one_letter_code
_entity_poly.pdbx_strand_id
1 'polypeptide(L)'
;SAASDVYKRQAYYWEGELEQVTITTHERNINARNKCIQSKGTKCFVCGFDFEKTYGELGKGFIHIHHVTPISNRDGRYEIEVEKELFPVCPNCHAMLHRRKDSTLSIEELKLIIQQNND
;
A
#
# COMPACT_ATOMS: atom_id res chain seq x y z
N SER A 1 -24.46 14.54 7.81
CA SER A 1 -24.93 15.43 8.87
C SER A 1 -24.21 16.77 8.81
N ALA A 2 -24.78 17.80 9.40
CA ALA A 2 -24.20 19.13 9.40
C ALA A 2 -22.81 19.13 10.08
N ALA A 3 -22.65 18.40 11.16
CA ALA A 3 -21.39 18.28 11.85
C ALA A 3 -20.32 17.59 10.99
N SER A 4 -20.73 16.57 10.25
CA SER A 4 -19.86 15.85 9.34
C SER A 4 -19.41 16.75 8.18
N ASP A 5 -20.33 17.59 7.67
CA ASP A 5 -20.02 18.51 6.58
C ASP A 5 -19.06 19.61 7.02
N VAL A 6 -19.25 20.14 8.25
CA VAL A 6 -18.35 21.15 8.81
C VAL A 6 -16.96 20.57 9.01
N TYR A 7 -16.88 19.37 9.53
CA TYR A 7 -15.60 18.68 9.72
C TYR A 7 -14.90 18.45 8.38
N LYS A 8 -15.65 18.01 7.38
CA LYS A 8 -15.09 17.79 6.04
C LYS A 8 -14.58 19.08 5.42
N ARG A 9 -15.27 20.21 5.63
CA ARG A 9 -14.82 21.50 5.13
C ARG A 9 -13.52 21.94 5.80
N GLN A 10 -13.41 21.80 7.11
CA GLN A 10 -12.20 22.11 7.83
C GLN A 10 -11.04 21.24 7.36
N ALA A 11 -11.29 19.95 7.22
CA ALA A 11 -10.30 19.02 6.69
C ALA A 11 -9.89 19.41 5.26
N TYR A 12 -10.85 19.86 4.45
CA TYR A 12 -10.60 20.30 3.08
C TYR A 12 -9.61 21.47 3.01
N TYR A 13 -9.76 22.48 3.89
CA TYR A 13 -8.83 23.61 3.90
C TYR A 13 -7.42 23.19 4.32
N TRP A 14 -7.30 22.28 5.26
CA TRP A 14 -6.02 21.73 5.65
C TRP A 14 -5.42 20.89 4.55
N GLU A 15 -6.25 20.10 3.89
CA GLU A 15 -5.85 19.25 2.78
C GLU A 15 -5.32 20.08 1.60
N GLY A 16 -5.78 21.32 1.42
CA GLY A 16 -5.34 22.18 0.33
C GLY A 16 -3.84 22.44 0.34
N GLU A 17 -3.26 22.69 1.51
CA GLU A 17 -1.82 22.90 1.64
C GLU A 17 -1.04 21.57 1.63
N LEU A 18 -1.58 20.56 2.31
CA LEU A 18 -0.98 19.24 2.32
C LEU A 18 -1.05 18.58 0.95
N GLU A 19 -2.10 18.90 0.19
CA GLU A 19 -2.31 18.30 -1.12
C GLU A 19 -1.22 18.65 -2.13
N GLN A 20 -0.68 19.86 -2.09
CA GLN A 20 0.43 20.23 -2.98
C GLN A 20 1.70 19.44 -2.69
N VAL A 21 2.02 19.23 -1.42
CA VAL A 21 3.15 18.41 -1.01
C VAL A 21 2.85 16.94 -1.31
N THR A 22 1.61 16.53 -1.09
CA THR A 22 1.17 15.15 -1.31
C THR A 22 1.16 14.81 -2.80
N ILE A 23 0.79 15.74 -3.70
CA ILE A 23 0.80 15.49 -5.14
C ILE A 23 2.21 15.15 -5.61
N THR A 24 3.22 15.89 -5.19
CA THR A 24 4.61 15.60 -5.58
C THR A 24 5.04 14.22 -5.09
N THR A 25 4.72 13.88 -3.86
CA THR A 25 5.00 12.57 -3.29
C THR A 25 4.19 11.49 -3.99
N HIS A 26 2.92 11.81 -4.29
CA HIS A 26 1.99 10.90 -4.95
C HIS A 26 2.45 10.55 -6.37
N GLU A 27 2.98 11.53 -7.13
CA GLU A 27 3.50 11.28 -8.46
C GLU A 27 4.68 10.30 -8.43
N ARG A 28 5.58 10.45 -7.47
CA ARG A 28 6.70 9.51 -7.28
C ARG A 28 6.17 8.12 -6.94
N ASN A 29 5.18 8.06 -6.05
CA ASN A 29 4.58 6.79 -5.65
C ASN A 29 3.84 6.12 -6.80
N ILE A 30 3.18 6.90 -7.66
CA ILE A 30 2.49 6.36 -8.83
C ILE A 30 3.49 5.71 -9.79
N ASN A 31 4.62 6.36 -10.05
CA ASN A 31 5.64 5.79 -10.92
C ASN A 31 6.23 4.51 -10.37
N ALA A 32 6.56 4.49 -9.08
CA ALA A 32 7.05 3.31 -8.41
C ALA A 32 6.01 2.19 -8.39
N ARG A 33 4.75 2.55 -8.10
CA ARG A 33 3.63 1.63 -8.12
C ARG A 33 3.47 0.99 -9.49
N ASN A 34 3.49 1.80 -10.55
CA ASN A 34 3.31 1.30 -11.91
C ASN A 34 4.43 0.33 -12.30
N LYS A 35 5.66 0.63 -11.92
CA LYS A 35 6.80 -0.27 -12.15
C LYS A 35 6.63 -1.58 -11.38
N CYS A 36 6.19 -1.51 -10.15
CA CYS A 36 5.97 -2.69 -9.33
C CYS A 36 4.89 -3.58 -9.95
N ILE A 37 3.77 -3.00 -10.35
CA ILE A 37 2.68 -3.75 -10.97
C ILE A 37 3.12 -4.34 -12.31
N GLN A 38 3.89 -3.59 -13.07
CA GLN A 38 4.40 -4.06 -14.37
C GLN A 38 5.29 -5.29 -14.21
N SER A 39 6.13 -5.31 -13.19
CA SER A 39 7.06 -6.43 -12.97
C SER A 39 6.48 -7.56 -12.15
N LYS A 40 5.60 -7.28 -11.19
CA LYS A 40 5.12 -8.28 -10.23
C LYS A 40 3.63 -8.59 -10.34
N GLY A 41 2.87 -7.78 -11.05
CA GLY A 41 1.43 -7.99 -11.23
C GLY A 41 0.60 -7.45 -10.07
N THR A 42 -0.67 -7.86 -10.03
CA THR A 42 -1.64 -7.35 -9.06
C THR A 42 -2.23 -8.43 -8.16
N LYS A 43 -1.55 -9.56 -8.04
CA LYS A 43 -1.93 -10.59 -7.07
C LYS A 43 -1.15 -10.37 -5.78
N CYS A 44 -1.80 -10.62 -4.65
CA CYS A 44 -1.16 -10.49 -3.35
C CYS A 44 0.03 -11.46 -3.23
N PHE A 45 1.19 -10.94 -2.90
CA PHE A 45 2.39 -11.77 -2.72
C PHE A 45 2.32 -12.66 -1.47
N VAL A 46 1.42 -12.36 -0.55
CA VAL A 46 1.26 -13.16 0.66
C VAL A 46 0.24 -14.27 0.46
N CYS A 47 -0.99 -13.93 0.09
CA CYS A 47 -2.09 -14.89 0.03
C CYS A 47 -2.55 -15.23 -1.39
N GLY A 48 -2.06 -14.54 -2.40
CA GLY A 48 -2.41 -14.81 -3.79
C GLY A 48 -3.74 -14.23 -4.25
N PHE A 49 -4.42 -13.45 -3.41
CA PHE A 49 -5.72 -12.90 -3.77
C PHE A 49 -5.63 -12.02 -5.02
N ASP A 50 -6.59 -12.19 -5.91
CA ASP A 50 -6.65 -11.46 -7.19
C ASP A 50 -7.99 -10.76 -7.29
N PHE A 51 -7.96 -9.42 -7.21
CA PHE A 51 -9.18 -8.61 -7.24
C PHE A 51 -9.92 -8.71 -8.56
N GLU A 52 -9.21 -8.80 -9.67
CA GLU A 52 -9.86 -8.94 -10.97
C GLU A 52 -10.58 -10.29 -11.10
N LYS A 53 -9.96 -11.35 -10.60
CA LYS A 53 -10.58 -12.67 -10.64
C LYS A 53 -11.86 -12.72 -9.80
N THR A 54 -11.86 -12.08 -8.64
CA THR A 54 -13.01 -12.11 -7.73
C THR A 54 -14.10 -11.13 -8.12
N TYR A 55 -13.73 -9.93 -8.54
CA TYR A 55 -14.66 -8.82 -8.77
C TYR A 55 -14.79 -8.43 -10.24
N GLY A 56 -14.09 -9.09 -11.13
CA GLY A 56 -14.13 -8.76 -12.55
C GLY A 56 -13.50 -7.41 -12.85
N GLU A 57 -14.09 -6.70 -13.79
CA GLU A 57 -13.58 -5.41 -14.24
C GLU A 57 -13.44 -4.40 -13.11
N LEU A 58 -14.33 -4.46 -12.12
CA LEU A 58 -14.27 -3.57 -10.97
C LEU A 58 -12.94 -3.68 -10.22
N GLY A 59 -12.41 -4.88 -10.10
CA GLY A 59 -11.18 -5.14 -9.35
C GLY A 59 -9.91 -5.02 -10.16
N LYS A 60 -10.02 -4.73 -11.44
CA LYS A 60 -8.86 -4.69 -12.33
C LYS A 60 -7.86 -3.60 -11.90
N GLY A 61 -6.61 -4.00 -11.68
CA GLY A 61 -5.56 -3.08 -11.30
C GLY A 61 -5.56 -2.67 -9.83
N PHE A 62 -6.50 -3.16 -9.04
CA PHE A 62 -6.57 -2.81 -7.62
C PHE A 62 -5.65 -3.71 -6.81
N ILE A 63 -4.70 -3.10 -6.12
CA ILE A 63 -3.79 -3.78 -5.17
C ILE A 63 -3.10 -2.71 -4.34
N HIS A 64 -2.71 -3.05 -3.13
CA HIS A 64 -1.84 -2.19 -2.32
C HIS A 64 -0.38 -2.50 -2.66
N ILE A 65 0.47 -1.51 -2.47
CA ILE A 65 1.92 -1.69 -2.62
C ILE A 65 2.54 -1.53 -1.23
N HIS A 66 3.19 -2.58 -0.79
CA HIS A 66 3.88 -2.61 0.49
C HIS A 66 5.34 -2.23 0.30
N HIS A 67 5.82 -1.30 1.12
CA HIS A 67 7.23 -0.90 1.15
C HIS A 67 7.93 -1.70 2.25
N VAL A 68 8.91 -2.49 1.88
CA VAL A 68 9.67 -3.28 2.86
C VAL A 68 10.50 -2.37 3.75
N THR A 69 11.09 -1.32 3.19
CA THR A 69 11.85 -0.33 3.95
C THR A 69 10.98 0.89 4.22
N PRO A 70 10.77 1.30 5.49
CA PRO A 70 9.94 2.46 5.78
C PRO A 70 10.46 3.74 5.12
N ILE A 71 9.56 4.47 4.45
CA ILE A 71 9.89 5.72 3.77
C ILE A 71 10.39 6.77 4.77
N SER A 72 9.85 6.74 5.98
CA SER A 72 10.21 7.69 7.04
C SER A 72 11.68 7.63 7.45
N ASN A 73 12.39 6.56 7.12
CA ASN A 73 13.81 6.39 7.44
C ASN A 73 14.72 6.90 6.34
N ARG A 74 14.16 7.58 5.34
CA ARG A 74 14.92 8.04 4.18
C ARG A 74 14.95 9.55 4.10
N ASP A 75 16.06 10.10 3.58
CA ASP A 75 16.14 11.52 3.25
C ASP A 75 15.19 11.84 2.09
N GLY A 76 14.91 13.13 1.90
CA GLY A 76 14.02 13.58 0.82
C GLY A 76 14.48 13.22 -0.58
N ARG A 77 15.70 12.71 -0.74
CA ARG A 77 16.22 12.19 -2.00
C ARG A 77 16.61 10.74 -1.80
N TYR A 78 15.78 9.84 -2.22
CA TYR A 78 16.08 8.42 -2.15
C TYR A 78 15.64 7.73 -3.44
N GLU A 79 16.36 6.70 -3.79
CA GLU A 79 15.97 5.83 -4.89
C GLU A 79 15.33 4.58 -4.31
N ILE A 80 14.20 4.19 -4.89
CA ILE A 80 13.51 2.98 -4.50
C ILE A 80 13.91 1.88 -5.47
N GLU A 81 14.47 0.79 -4.96
CA GLU A 81 14.70 -0.41 -5.74
C GLU A 81 13.39 -1.20 -5.79
N VAL A 82 12.60 -0.98 -6.83
CA VAL A 82 11.26 -1.54 -6.95
C VAL A 82 11.25 -3.06 -6.79
N GLU A 83 12.22 -3.74 -7.39
CA GLU A 83 12.28 -5.20 -7.34
C GLU A 83 12.47 -5.76 -5.92
N LYS A 84 13.23 -5.06 -5.10
CA LYS A 84 13.58 -5.53 -3.75
C LYS A 84 12.72 -4.94 -2.66
N GLU A 85 12.13 -3.77 -2.88
CA GLU A 85 11.49 -3.00 -1.82
C GLU A 85 9.98 -2.90 -1.92
N LEU A 86 9.42 -3.11 -3.11
CA LEU A 86 7.99 -2.95 -3.33
C LEU A 86 7.33 -4.27 -3.71
N PHE A 87 6.25 -4.59 -3.01
CA PHE A 87 5.51 -5.82 -3.25
C PHE A 87 4.01 -5.57 -3.27
N PRO A 88 3.29 -6.13 -4.26
CA PRO A 88 1.83 -6.04 -4.27
C PRO A 88 1.25 -6.93 -3.19
N VAL A 89 0.38 -6.36 -2.38
CA VAL A 89 -0.30 -7.11 -1.32
C VAL A 89 -1.75 -6.66 -1.24
N CYS A 90 -2.64 -7.56 -0.85
CA CYS A 90 -4.02 -7.17 -0.64
C CYS A 90 -4.15 -6.32 0.64
N PRO A 91 -5.23 -5.53 0.77
CA PRO A 91 -5.42 -4.71 1.98
C PRO A 91 -5.38 -5.49 3.28
N ASN A 92 -5.91 -6.72 3.29
CA ASN A 92 -5.90 -7.54 4.49
C ASN A 92 -4.49 -7.91 4.91
N CYS A 93 -3.70 -8.42 3.97
CA CYS A 93 -2.31 -8.78 4.27
C CYS A 93 -1.47 -7.55 4.58
N HIS A 94 -1.73 -6.44 3.88
CA HIS A 94 -1.03 -5.19 4.15
C HIS A 94 -1.25 -4.74 5.60
N ALA A 95 -2.51 -4.77 6.05
CA ALA A 95 -2.85 -4.44 7.43
C ALA A 95 -2.15 -5.38 8.43
N MET A 96 -2.09 -6.66 8.12
CA MET A 96 -1.45 -7.64 9.00
C MET A 96 0.07 -7.48 9.04
N LEU A 97 0.70 -7.14 7.93
CA LEU A 97 2.13 -6.85 7.91
C LEU A 97 2.51 -5.73 8.89
N HIS A 98 1.63 -4.74 9.03
CA HIS A 98 1.83 -3.58 9.89
C HIS A 98 1.10 -3.67 11.24
N ARG A 99 0.56 -4.84 11.59
CA ARG A 99 -0.28 -4.99 12.78
C ARG A 99 0.47 -4.71 14.09
N ARG A 100 1.74 -5.06 14.16
CA ARG A 100 2.57 -4.85 15.34
C ARG A 100 3.11 -3.42 15.36
N LYS A 101 3.13 -2.81 16.54
CA LYS A 101 3.58 -1.43 16.69
C LYS A 101 5.07 -1.23 16.45
N ASP A 102 5.87 -2.18 16.90
CA ASP A 102 7.32 -2.02 16.97
C ASP A 102 8.08 -2.66 15.82
N SER A 103 7.38 -3.39 14.97
CA SER A 103 8.03 -4.09 13.87
C SER A 103 7.04 -4.37 12.75
N THR A 104 7.58 -4.45 11.53
CA THR A 104 6.82 -4.88 10.37
C THR A 104 7.17 -6.34 10.08
N LEU A 105 6.16 -7.17 9.88
CA LEU A 105 6.41 -8.55 9.49
C LEU A 105 6.95 -8.59 8.07
N SER A 106 7.81 -9.54 7.79
CA SER A 106 8.20 -9.82 6.42
C SER A 106 7.08 -10.57 5.71
N ILE A 107 7.10 -10.54 4.38
CA ILE A 107 6.14 -11.29 3.58
C ILE A 107 6.22 -12.78 3.90
N GLU A 108 7.43 -13.30 4.06
CA GLU A 108 7.65 -14.70 4.39
C GLU A 108 7.09 -15.08 5.76
N GLU A 109 7.28 -14.21 6.74
CA GLU A 109 6.72 -14.43 8.08
C GLU A 109 5.20 -14.49 8.05
N LEU A 110 4.56 -13.58 7.31
CA LEU A 110 3.10 -13.59 7.23
C LEU A 110 2.58 -14.82 6.47
N LYS A 111 3.28 -15.23 5.41
CA LYS A 111 2.93 -16.50 4.73
C LYS A 111 2.94 -17.67 5.67
N LEU A 112 3.95 -17.76 6.53
CA LEU A 112 4.06 -18.85 7.49
C LEU A 112 2.92 -18.80 8.50
N ILE A 113 2.56 -17.62 8.98
CA ILE A 113 1.45 -17.46 9.92
C ILE A 113 0.14 -17.95 9.30
N ILE A 114 -0.12 -17.56 8.06
CA ILE A 114 -1.32 -18.01 7.35
C ILE A 114 -1.33 -19.52 7.18
N GLN A 115 -0.20 -20.09 6.76
CA GLN A 115 -0.08 -21.52 6.55
C GLN A 115 -0.33 -22.29 7.84
N GLN A 116 0.26 -21.85 8.94
CA GLN A 116 0.10 -22.51 10.25
C GLN A 116 -1.33 -22.49 10.75
N ASN A 117 -2.09 -21.45 10.41
CA ASN A 117 -3.46 -21.30 10.88
C ASN A 117 -4.50 -21.95 9.97
N ASN A 118 -4.11 -22.42 8.80
CA ASN A 118 -5.01 -23.02 7.83
C ASN A 118 -4.71 -24.51 7.58
N ASP A 119 -3.79 -25.08 8.30
CA ASP A 119 -3.48 -26.51 8.23
C ASP A 119 -4.33 -27.34 9.19
#